data_b83a0e895e4fc11ad91758e5f1efb900
#
_entry.id   b83a0e895e4fc11ad91758e5f1efb900
#
_cell.length_a   1.000
_cell.length_b   1.000
_cell.length_c   1.000
_cell.angle_alpha   90.00
_cell.angle_beta   90.00
_cell.angle_gamma   90.00
#
_symmetry.space_group_name_H-M   'P 1'
#
loop_
_entity.id
_entity.type
_entity.pdbx_description
1 polymer ?
#
loop_
_entity_poly.entity_id
_entity_poly.type
_entity_poly.pdbx_seq_one_letter_code
_entity_poly.pdbx_strand_id
1 'polypeptide(L)'
;SLNEKGCIDFAFMEGIYDKAEKDIIEELQGQIFLDPETEEYVMKDEYLSGNVRKKLEFAKCAAKQDKKYNINVAALEEAQPEPLKAAEIDAKLGATWIPAHYIEDFLVEVFDTPREYFNGNGMSVTYTKETDHWDIEWYRDSANQKAAVTYGTKRINGFLLLEKCLNLKDAKVYDTVYDENDNKKEVLNSKETTLAMGKQDEIREVFHSWIFKSYDRRCDLENIYNERFNSIRYRTFDGDFLKVPNMNSEIKLYKHQKDAIMRILFSKDNSLIGHKVGYGKTYTAIAAIMVAKRLKLSEKNLFVVPNPLVGQWGEEFMKLFPGANILVSSENDFTPAKRKEFCSKIATGSYDAIIIAQSQFQKIPISPEYQEKYIKAQIEELDKLLDSAEQNFTVRNIESSKKKLSVKLEKLQDSKRKDDVIYFDQLGVTKLIVDEAHYYKNLLLTTKMNNIAGINTSSNSKRAFDMFMKCQYMEENCRNKGIVFLT
;
A
#
# COMPACT_ATOMS: atom_id res chain seq x y z
N SER A 1 -31.46 -4.11 -7.64
CA SER A 1 -30.36 -4.20 -8.60
C SER A 1 -29.08 -4.78 -7.94
N LEU A 2 -28.54 -4.16 -6.90
CA LEU A 2 -27.26 -4.55 -6.30
C LEU A 2 -27.18 -6.03 -5.83
N ASN A 3 -28.23 -6.55 -5.20
CA ASN A 3 -28.27 -7.94 -4.74
C ASN A 3 -28.36 -8.98 -5.86
N GLU A 4 -28.80 -8.60 -7.07
CA GLU A 4 -29.04 -9.52 -8.19
C GLU A 4 -28.07 -9.29 -9.35
N LYS A 5 -27.63 -8.07 -9.57
CA LYS A 5 -26.76 -7.68 -10.70
C LYS A 5 -25.37 -7.24 -10.26
N GLY A 6 -25.20 -6.85 -8.99
CA GLY A 6 -23.93 -6.34 -8.47
C GLY A 6 -23.60 -4.91 -8.93
N CYS A 7 -24.53 -4.24 -9.63
CA CYS A 7 -24.38 -2.87 -10.13
C CYS A 7 -25.73 -2.14 -10.15
N ILE A 8 -25.70 -0.84 -10.43
CA ILE A 8 -26.88 -0.05 -10.75
C ILE A 8 -27.24 -0.38 -12.20
N ASP A 9 -28.36 -1.07 -12.38
CA ASP A 9 -28.90 -1.49 -13.69
C ASP A 9 -30.34 -0.97 -13.77
N PHE A 10 -30.54 0.15 -14.51
CA PHE A 10 -31.83 0.79 -14.62
C PHE A 10 -32.83 -0.06 -15.42
N ALA A 11 -32.40 -0.74 -16.47
CA ALA A 11 -33.27 -1.63 -17.23
C ALA A 11 -33.84 -2.77 -16.38
N PHE A 12 -33.02 -3.32 -15.48
CA PHE A 12 -33.48 -4.30 -14.51
C PHE A 12 -34.42 -3.70 -13.48
N MET A 13 -34.19 -2.45 -13.05
CA MET A 13 -35.08 -1.77 -12.10
C MET A 13 -36.43 -1.41 -12.74
N GLU A 14 -36.44 -0.93 -13.95
CA GLU A 14 -37.69 -0.67 -14.75
C GLU A 14 -38.53 -1.92 -14.83
N GLY A 15 -37.94 -3.06 -15.17
CA GLY A 15 -38.65 -4.34 -15.30
C GLY A 15 -39.27 -4.88 -14.00
N ILE A 16 -38.78 -4.46 -12.82
CA ILE A 16 -39.32 -4.87 -11.52
C ILE A 16 -40.32 -3.84 -10.97
N TYR A 17 -40.03 -2.55 -11.18
CA TYR A 17 -40.69 -1.46 -10.47
C TYR A 17 -41.76 -0.77 -11.30
N ASP A 18 -41.89 -1.12 -12.60
CA ASP A 18 -42.84 -0.59 -13.55
C ASP A 18 -42.88 0.96 -13.62
N LYS A 19 -41.67 1.57 -13.53
CA LYS A 19 -41.43 3.02 -13.63
C LYS A 19 -40.34 3.29 -14.64
N ALA A 20 -40.43 4.44 -15.30
CA ALA A 20 -39.39 4.88 -16.23
C ALA A 20 -38.10 5.24 -15.52
N GLU A 21 -36.95 5.08 -16.17
CA GLU A 21 -35.61 5.37 -15.65
C GLU A 21 -35.54 6.77 -15.00
N LYS A 22 -36.18 7.78 -15.61
CA LYS A 22 -36.17 9.14 -15.04
C LYS A 22 -36.82 9.22 -13.69
N ASP A 23 -37.96 8.56 -13.50
CA ASP A 23 -38.66 8.53 -12.21
C ASP A 23 -37.87 7.79 -11.14
N ILE A 24 -37.19 6.72 -11.54
CA ILE A 24 -36.29 5.95 -10.65
C ILE A 24 -35.11 6.81 -10.21
N ILE A 25 -34.50 7.58 -11.11
CA ILE A 25 -33.39 8.49 -10.81
C ILE A 25 -33.85 9.59 -9.84
N GLU A 26 -35.04 10.17 -10.05
CA GLU A 26 -35.58 11.19 -9.16
C GLU A 26 -35.85 10.63 -7.75
N GLU A 27 -36.40 9.44 -7.64
CA GLU A 27 -36.65 8.79 -6.34
C GLU A 27 -35.35 8.39 -5.61
N LEU A 28 -34.31 8.06 -6.34
CA LEU A 28 -33.00 7.71 -5.79
C LEU A 28 -32.07 8.93 -5.64
N GLN A 29 -32.57 10.14 -5.85
CA GLN A 29 -31.80 11.37 -5.71
C GLN A 29 -31.18 11.46 -4.30
N GLY A 30 -29.87 11.71 -4.24
CA GLY A 30 -29.10 11.72 -2.99
C GLY A 30 -28.65 10.34 -2.49
N GLN A 31 -29.12 9.23 -3.10
CA GLN A 31 -28.60 7.88 -2.88
C GLN A 31 -27.67 7.42 -4.01
N ILE A 32 -27.89 7.95 -5.21
CA ILE A 32 -27.04 7.77 -6.37
C ILE A 32 -26.61 9.11 -6.93
N PHE A 33 -25.43 9.17 -7.55
CA PHE A 33 -24.89 10.37 -8.17
C PHE A 33 -24.35 10.04 -9.56
N LEU A 34 -24.61 10.91 -10.52
CA LEU A 34 -23.99 10.84 -11.85
C LEU A 34 -22.57 11.39 -11.73
N ASP A 35 -21.57 10.53 -11.88
CA ASP A 35 -20.16 10.94 -11.80
C ASP A 35 -19.79 11.72 -13.08
N PRO A 36 -19.36 13.00 -13.00
CA PRO A 36 -19.02 13.78 -14.19
C PRO A 36 -17.74 13.31 -14.91
N GLU A 37 -16.91 12.47 -14.27
CA GLU A 37 -15.68 11.92 -14.87
C GLU A 37 -15.98 10.67 -15.72
N THR A 38 -16.88 9.81 -15.27
CA THR A 38 -17.22 8.54 -15.95
C THR A 38 -18.53 8.55 -16.68
N GLU A 39 -19.38 9.55 -16.43
CA GLU A 39 -20.78 9.65 -16.91
C GLU A 39 -21.65 8.45 -16.47
N GLU A 40 -21.27 7.75 -15.40
CA GLU A 40 -22.02 6.63 -14.83
C GLU A 40 -22.67 7.02 -13.51
N TYR A 41 -23.83 6.40 -13.23
CA TYR A 41 -24.44 6.52 -11.90
C TYR A 41 -23.75 5.60 -10.92
N VAL A 42 -23.26 6.18 -9.83
CA VAL A 42 -22.60 5.48 -8.74
C VAL A 42 -23.33 5.69 -7.41
N MET A 43 -23.16 4.79 -6.47
CA MET A 43 -23.77 4.89 -5.13
C MET A 43 -23.20 6.07 -4.34
N LYS A 44 -24.01 6.63 -3.43
CA LYS A 44 -23.61 7.71 -2.52
C LYS A 44 -22.31 7.43 -1.78
N ASP A 45 -22.19 6.24 -1.19
CA ASP A 45 -21.01 5.82 -0.43
C ASP A 45 -19.74 5.73 -1.29
N GLU A 46 -19.89 5.40 -2.56
CA GLU A 46 -18.81 5.37 -3.55
C GLU A 46 -18.46 6.77 -4.04
N TYR A 47 -19.48 7.55 -4.42
CA TYR A 47 -19.26 8.90 -4.95
C TYR A 47 -18.63 9.83 -3.90
N LEU A 48 -19.14 9.82 -2.67
CA LEU A 48 -18.67 10.65 -1.57
C LEU A 48 -17.48 10.05 -0.81
N SER A 49 -16.65 9.25 -1.48
CA SER A 49 -15.43 8.65 -0.95
C SER A 49 -14.25 8.80 -1.92
N GLY A 50 -13.05 8.42 -1.49
CA GLY A 50 -11.82 8.66 -2.24
C GLY A 50 -11.36 10.11 -2.10
N ASN A 51 -10.70 10.65 -3.12
CA ASN A 51 -10.27 12.06 -3.11
C ASN A 51 -11.47 13.00 -3.35
N VAL A 52 -12.17 13.33 -2.27
CA VAL A 52 -13.38 14.17 -2.31
C VAL A 52 -13.09 15.62 -2.68
N ARG A 53 -11.86 16.11 -2.45
CA ARG A 53 -11.45 17.47 -2.88
C ARG A 53 -11.37 17.55 -4.39
N LYS A 54 -10.65 16.63 -5.00
CA LYS A 54 -10.52 16.55 -6.46
C LYS A 54 -11.88 16.36 -7.13
N LYS A 55 -12.73 15.47 -6.58
CA LYS A 55 -14.10 15.28 -7.07
C LYS A 55 -14.95 16.54 -6.99
N LEU A 56 -14.78 17.33 -5.93
CA LEU A 56 -15.48 18.61 -5.78
C LEU A 56 -15.08 19.62 -6.86
N GLU A 57 -13.79 19.70 -7.19
CA GLU A 57 -13.30 20.55 -8.29
C GLU A 57 -13.92 20.15 -9.62
N PHE A 58 -13.91 18.85 -9.94
CA PHE A 58 -14.57 18.32 -11.15
C PHE A 58 -16.07 18.61 -11.16
N ALA A 59 -16.75 18.37 -10.03
CA ALA A 59 -18.19 18.64 -9.93
C ALA A 59 -18.51 20.15 -10.11
N LYS A 60 -17.70 21.05 -9.55
CA LYS A 60 -17.84 22.50 -9.75
C LYS A 60 -17.62 22.91 -11.20
N CYS A 61 -16.67 22.28 -11.90
CA CYS A 61 -16.46 22.53 -13.33
C CYS A 61 -17.64 22.03 -14.16
N ALA A 62 -18.15 20.83 -13.87
CA ALA A 62 -19.32 20.26 -14.55
C ALA A 62 -20.61 21.06 -14.29
N ALA A 63 -20.82 21.53 -13.06
CA ALA A 63 -21.98 22.34 -12.68
C ALA A 63 -22.06 23.71 -13.39
N LYS A 64 -20.92 24.25 -13.83
CA LYS A 64 -20.89 25.47 -14.67
C LYS A 64 -21.47 25.20 -16.08
N GLN A 65 -21.38 23.99 -16.57
CA GLN A 65 -21.88 23.58 -17.89
C GLN A 65 -23.29 23.04 -17.81
N ASP A 66 -23.61 22.25 -16.79
CA ASP A 66 -24.93 21.63 -16.61
C ASP A 66 -25.36 21.67 -15.14
N LYS A 67 -26.48 22.33 -14.85
CA LYS A 67 -27.03 22.51 -13.51
C LYS A 67 -27.42 21.23 -12.79
N LYS A 68 -27.54 20.09 -13.51
CA LYS A 68 -27.82 18.78 -12.89
C LYS A 68 -26.73 18.37 -11.88
N TYR A 69 -25.48 18.83 -12.06
CA TYR A 69 -24.37 18.54 -11.15
C TYR A 69 -24.33 19.40 -9.88
N ASN A 70 -25.27 20.35 -9.68
CA ASN A 70 -25.32 21.14 -8.45
C ASN A 70 -25.55 20.27 -7.21
N ILE A 71 -26.30 19.18 -7.33
CA ILE A 71 -26.50 18.22 -6.23
C ILE A 71 -25.19 17.54 -5.83
N ASN A 72 -24.34 17.25 -6.82
CA ASN A 72 -23.03 16.65 -6.60
C ASN A 72 -22.13 17.63 -5.81
N VAL A 73 -22.15 18.91 -6.19
CA VAL A 73 -21.37 19.95 -5.51
C VAL A 73 -21.81 20.07 -4.04
N ALA A 74 -23.11 20.19 -3.78
CA ALA A 74 -23.62 20.31 -2.43
C ALA A 74 -23.25 19.08 -1.55
N ALA A 75 -23.42 17.87 -2.09
CA ALA A 75 -23.10 16.64 -1.38
C ALA A 75 -21.58 16.48 -1.13
N LEU A 76 -20.73 16.89 -2.08
CA LEU A 76 -19.29 16.84 -1.92
C LEU A 76 -18.76 17.94 -0.97
N GLU A 77 -19.40 19.11 -0.90
CA GLU A 77 -19.07 20.15 0.09
C GLU A 77 -19.33 19.67 1.51
N GLU A 78 -20.46 19.00 1.74
CA GLU A 78 -20.76 18.36 3.03
C GLU A 78 -19.81 17.18 3.36
N ALA A 79 -19.35 16.49 2.34
CA ALA A 79 -18.48 15.33 2.50
C ALA A 79 -17.01 15.66 2.72
N GLN A 80 -16.59 16.94 2.66
CA GLN A 80 -15.20 17.33 2.88
C GLN A 80 -14.75 16.95 4.29
N PRO A 81 -13.53 16.41 4.46
CA PRO A 81 -12.95 16.20 5.78
C PRO A 81 -12.73 17.54 6.48
N GLU A 82 -12.92 17.57 7.81
CA GLU A 82 -12.57 18.74 8.61
C GLU A 82 -11.07 19.04 8.45
N PRO A 83 -10.69 20.31 8.21
CA PRO A 83 -9.29 20.68 8.09
C PRO A 83 -8.54 20.45 9.40
N LEU A 84 -7.45 19.66 9.32
CA LEU A 84 -6.55 19.45 10.45
C LEU A 84 -5.76 20.74 10.73
N LYS A 85 -5.59 21.05 12.01
CA LYS A 85 -4.82 22.19 12.48
C LYS A 85 -3.40 21.76 12.88
N ALA A 86 -2.49 22.72 13.01
CA ALA A 86 -1.10 22.46 13.37
C ALA A 86 -0.90 21.57 14.60
N ALA A 87 -1.79 21.66 15.59
CA ALA A 87 -1.76 20.80 16.79
C ALA A 87 -2.05 19.32 16.50
N GLU A 88 -2.66 19.00 15.36
CA GLU A 88 -3.03 17.66 14.93
C GLU A 88 -2.09 17.12 13.86
N ILE A 89 -1.17 17.96 13.35
CA ILE A 89 -0.23 17.65 12.28
C ILE A 89 1.15 17.36 12.89
N ASP A 90 1.65 16.13 12.69
CA ASP A 90 2.99 15.75 13.12
C ASP A 90 4.03 16.11 12.05
N ALA A 91 4.63 17.28 12.18
CA ALA A 91 5.68 17.78 11.27
C ALA A 91 7.06 17.40 11.80
N LYS A 92 7.62 16.29 11.31
CA LYS A 92 8.97 15.80 11.65
C LYS A 92 10.01 16.22 10.63
N LEU A 93 11.25 16.42 11.10
CA LEU A 93 12.41 16.53 10.20
C LEU A 93 12.50 15.31 9.29
N GLY A 94 12.69 15.56 8.00
CA GLY A 94 12.73 14.51 6.97
C GLY A 94 11.38 14.17 6.36
N ALA A 95 10.29 14.79 6.83
CA ALA A 95 8.99 14.64 6.20
C ALA A 95 9.01 15.27 4.79
N THR A 96 8.77 14.45 3.77
CA THR A 96 8.90 14.82 2.35
C THR A 96 7.80 15.76 1.82
N TRP A 97 6.80 16.02 2.64
CA TRP A 97 5.75 16.97 2.32
C TRP A 97 6.09 18.41 2.70
N ILE A 98 7.11 18.61 3.55
CA ILE A 98 7.60 19.94 3.94
C ILE A 98 8.47 20.48 2.83
N PRO A 99 8.16 21.63 2.24
CA PRO A 99 8.98 22.26 1.19
C PRO A 99 10.39 22.57 1.67
N ALA A 100 11.38 22.39 0.78
CA ALA A 100 12.81 22.58 1.09
C ALA A 100 13.15 23.99 1.61
N HIS A 101 12.44 25.02 1.12
CA HIS A 101 12.65 26.39 1.57
C HIS A 101 12.39 26.59 3.07
N TYR A 102 11.52 25.78 3.70
CA TYR A 102 11.33 25.84 5.17
C TYR A 102 12.52 25.24 5.93
N ILE A 103 13.26 24.33 5.33
CA ILE A 103 14.53 23.86 5.91
C ILE A 103 15.61 24.93 5.75
N GLU A 104 15.61 25.71 4.64
CA GLU A 104 16.47 26.88 4.49
C GLU A 104 16.12 27.97 5.53
N ASP A 105 14.82 28.25 5.73
CA ASP A 105 14.36 29.18 6.77
C ASP A 105 14.78 28.72 8.18
N PHE A 106 14.73 27.43 8.45
CA PHE A 106 15.23 26.85 9.70
C PHE A 106 16.73 27.08 9.90
N LEU A 107 17.51 26.90 8.83
CA LEU A 107 18.95 27.20 8.86
C LEU A 107 19.23 28.69 9.08
N VAL A 108 18.44 29.57 8.48
CA VAL A 108 18.57 31.01 8.67
C VAL A 108 18.19 31.43 10.09
N GLU A 109 17.02 31.03 10.58
CA GLU A 109 16.48 31.52 11.86
C GLU A 109 17.14 30.83 13.09
N VAL A 110 17.45 29.55 13.00
CA VAL A 110 17.92 28.75 14.14
C VAL A 110 19.44 28.59 14.14
N PHE A 111 20.05 28.36 12.98
CA PHE A 111 21.50 28.21 12.87
C PHE A 111 22.21 29.57 12.63
N ASP A 112 21.47 30.69 12.56
CA ASP A 112 22.00 32.02 12.24
C ASP A 112 22.80 32.05 10.93
N THR A 113 22.33 31.33 9.92
CA THR A 113 22.97 31.27 8.60
C THR A 113 22.50 32.49 7.78
N PRO A 114 23.40 33.32 7.21
CA PRO A 114 22.99 34.45 6.39
C PRO A 114 22.15 34.01 5.18
N ARG A 115 20.98 34.66 4.96
CA ARG A 115 20.07 34.35 3.84
C ARG A 115 20.75 34.47 2.47
N GLU A 116 21.76 35.33 2.37
CA GLU A 116 22.51 35.55 1.14
C GLU A 116 23.23 34.30 0.63
N TYR A 117 23.54 33.35 1.50
CA TYR A 117 24.18 32.08 1.10
C TYR A 117 23.26 31.19 0.28
N PHE A 118 21.93 31.31 0.43
CA PHE A 118 20.93 30.55 -0.32
C PHE A 118 20.59 31.19 -1.69
N ASN A 119 21.05 32.42 -1.95
CA ASN A 119 20.81 33.14 -3.21
C ASN A 119 21.90 32.88 -4.29
N GLY A 120 22.32 31.61 -4.44
CA GLY A 120 23.34 31.22 -5.43
C GLY A 120 24.80 31.30 -4.94
N ASN A 121 25.03 31.61 -3.66
CA ASN A 121 26.37 31.86 -3.09
C ASN A 121 26.87 30.73 -2.16
N GLY A 122 26.52 29.49 -2.39
CA GLY A 122 27.23 28.35 -1.77
C GLY A 122 26.51 27.56 -0.72
N MET A 123 25.21 27.80 -0.44
CA MET A 123 24.33 26.88 0.30
C MET A 123 23.08 26.58 -0.48
N SER A 124 22.67 25.32 -0.44
CA SER A 124 21.38 24.89 -0.97
C SER A 124 20.82 23.74 -0.16
N VAL A 125 19.49 23.67 -0.07
CA VAL A 125 18.78 22.52 0.48
C VAL A 125 17.92 21.94 -0.63
N THR A 126 18.21 20.72 -1.04
CA THR A 126 17.49 20.06 -2.12
C THR A 126 16.90 18.75 -1.64
N TYR A 127 15.68 18.45 -2.14
CA TYR A 127 15.04 17.16 -1.96
C TYR A 127 14.81 16.51 -3.31
N THR A 128 15.45 15.37 -3.52
CA THR A 128 15.32 14.59 -4.75
C THR A 128 14.25 13.50 -4.54
N LYS A 129 13.13 13.65 -5.22
CA LYS A 129 11.95 12.76 -5.07
C LYS A 129 12.24 11.33 -5.52
N GLU A 130 13.01 11.16 -6.60
CA GLU A 130 13.34 9.86 -7.21
C GLU A 130 14.17 8.99 -6.27
N THR A 131 14.98 9.63 -5.44
CA THR A 131 15.88 8.95 -4.50
C THR A 131 15.45 9.08 -3.06
N ASP A 132 14.40 9.84 -2.80
CA ASP A 132 13.91 10.16 -1.45
C ASP A 132 15.03 10.67 -0.54
N HIS A 133 15.88 11.57 -1.10
CA HIS A 133 17.08 12.04 -0.44
C HIS A 133 17.11 13.56 -0.28
N TRP A 134 17.49 14.01 0.91
CA TRP A 134 17.78 15.39 1.23
C TRP A 134 19.27 15.64 1.17
N ASP A 135 19.70 16.68 0.48
CA ASP A 135 21.06 17.18 0.41
C ASP A 135 21.12 18.59 0.98
N ILE A 136 22.14 18.85 1.79
CA ILE A 136 22.50 20.18 2.25
C ILE A 136 23.90 20.48 1.75
N GLU A 137 24.01 21.28 0.70
CA GLU A 137 25.30 21.79 0.26
C GLU A 137 25.66 23.02 1.07
N TRP A 138 26.87 23.09 1.61
CA TRP A 138 27.38 24.25 2.32
C TRP A 138 28.86 24.45 2.06
N TYR A 139 29.30 25.73 2.09
CA TYR A 139 30.68 26.06 1.95
C TYR A 139 31.42 25.74 3.26
N ARG A 140 32.45 24.91 3.23
CA ARG A 140 33.17 24.40 4.41
C ARG A 140 33.89 25.49 5.23
N ASP A 141 34.14 26.63 4.65
CA ASP A 141 34.81 27.79 5.31
C ASP A 141 33.85 28.73 6.04
N SER A 142 32.55 28.46 6.04
CA SER A 142 31.59 29.24 6.82
C SER A 142 31.79 28.99 8.31
N ALA A 143 32.34 29.97 9.02
CA ALA A 143 32.54 29.96 10.48
C ALA A 143 31.19 30.13 11.23
N ASN A 144 30.22 29.25 10.98
CA ASN A 144 28.96 29.27 11.70
C ASN A 144 29.12 28.65 13.08
N GLN A 145 29.16 29.51 14.12
CA GLN A 145 29.36 29.10 15.50
C GLN A 145 28.24 28.18 16.02
N LYS A 146 26.99 28.42 15.60
CA LYS A 146 25.87 27.53 16.01
C LYS A 146 25.98 26.15 15.39
N ALA A 147 26.33 26.06 14.12
CA ALA A 147 26.56 24.79 13.46
C ALA A 147 27.78 24.01 14.02
N ALA A 148 28.84 24.74 14.44
CA ALA A 148 30.04 24.11 14.95
C ALA A 148 29.94 23.68 16.41
N VAL A 149 29.31 24.49 17.28
CA VAL A 149 29.33 24.33 18.74
C VAL A 149 27.95 23.98 19.31
N THR A 150 26.89 24.74 18.96
CA THR A 150 25.57 24.54 19.56
C THR A 150 24.92 23.27 19.06
N TYR A 151 24.84 23.07 17.75
CA TYR A 151 24.20 21.94 17.10
C TYR A 151 25.18 20.90 16.52
N GLY A 152 26.51 21.16 16.65
CA GLY A 152 27.58 20.28 16.23
C GLY A 152 28.32 19.65 17.40
N THR A 153 29.23 18.75 17.06
CA THR A 153 30.25 18.19 17.96
C THR A 153 31.63 18.51 17.41
N LYS A 154 32.69 18.22 18.18
CA LYS A 154 34.08 18.38 17.69
C LYS A 154 34.38 17.56 16.43
N ARG A 155 33.59 16.50 16.17
CA ARG A 155 33.80 15.53 15.08
C ARG A 155 32.83 15.70 13.92
N ILE A 156 31.61 16.20 14.16
CA ILE A 156 30.56 16.33 13.16
C ILE A 156 29.93 17.72 13.27
N ASN A 157 29.88 18.43 12.15
CA ASN A 157 29.21 19.72 12.05
C ASN A 157 27.68 19.58 12.12
N GLY A 158 26.98 20.58 12.66
CA GLY A 158 25.53 20.61 12.80
C GLY A 158 24.78 20.54 11.46
N PHE A 159 25.30 21.06 10.37
CA PHE A 159 24.70 20.91 9.04
C PHE A 159 24.67 19.45 8.60
N LEU A 160 25.76 18.71 8.82
CA LEU A 160 25.78 17.29 8.50
C LEU A 160 24.88 16.47 9.45
N LEU A 161 24.74 16.89 10.71
CA LEU A 161 23.78 16.28 11.65
C LEU A 161 22.33 16.52 11.20
N LEU A 162 22.01 17.75 10.76
CA LEU A 162 20.72 18.10 10.21
C LEU A 162 20.41 17.28 8.94
N GLU A 163 21.36 17.18 8.00
CA GLU A 163 21.22 16.35 6.80
C GLU A 163 20.94 14.87 7.15
N LYS A 164 21.66 14.35 8.16
CA LYS A 164 21.40 13.00 8.65
C LYS A 164 19.99 12.88 9.28
N CYS A 165 19.51 13.90 10.01
CA CYS A 165 18.15 13.93 10.56
C CYS A 165 17.10 13.94 9.44
N LEU A 166 17.28 14.75 8.40
CA LEU A 166 16.41 14.81 7.23
C LEU A 166 16.34 13.46 6.50
N ASN A 167 17.45 12.74 6.43
CA ASN A 167 17.53 11.42 5.82
C ASN A 167 17.23 10.26 6.80
N LEU A 168 16.74 10.54 7.99
CA LEU A 168 16.37 9.56 9.04
C LEU A 168 17.56 8.62 9.40
N LYS A 169 18.80 9.13 9.37
CA LYS A 169 20.02 8.39 9.66
C LYS A 169 20.57 8.78 11.02
N ASP A 170 21.00 7.80 11.80
CA ASP A 170 21.72 8.03 13.05
C ASP A 170 23.14 8.51 12.77
N ALA A 171 23.62 9.45 13.58
CA ALA A 171 24.99 9.94 13.52
C ALA A 171 25.93 8.93 14.19
N LYS A 172 26.67 8.15 13.39
CA LYS A 172 27.70 7.25 13.87
C LYS A 172 29.07 7.86 13.65
N VAL A 173 29.93 7.83 14.68
CA VAL A 173 31.31 8.34 14.64
C VAL A 173 32.26 7.16 14.74
N TYR A 174 33.23 7.11 13.84
CA TYR A 174 34.23 6.03 13.80
C TYR A 174 35.62 6.61 14.01
N ASP A 175 36.45 5.87 14.75
CA ASP A 175 37.89 6.10 14.90
C ASP A 175 38.61 5.17 13.93
N THR A 176 39.65 5.71 13.29
CA THR A 176 40.54 4.91 12.45
C THR A 176 41.60 4.31 13.33
N VAL A 177 41.63 3.00 13.44
CA VAL A 177 42.67 2.21 14.17
C VAL A 177 43.46 1.42 13.12
N TYR A 178 44.76 1.34 13.30
CA TYR A 178 45.64 0.52 12.46
C TYR A 178 45.85 -0.82 13.13
N ASP A 179 45.71 -1.92 12.41
CA ASP A 179 46.02 -3.25 12.88
C ASP A 179 47.57 -3.52 12.86
N GLU A 180 48.01 -4.68 13.37
CA GLU A 180 49.42 -5.07 13.38
C GLU A 180 50.08 -5.16 11.99
N ASN A 181 49.28 -5.14 10.92
CA ASN A 181 49.69 -5.17 9.51
C ASN A 181 49.51 -3.83 8.80
N ASP A 182 49.34 -2.73 9.53
CA ASP A 182 49.15 -1.35 9.00
C ASP A 182 47.87 -1.17 8.16
N ASN A 183 46.89 -2.10 8.27
CA ASN A 183 45.61 -1.94 7.61
C ASN A 183 44.67 -1.02 8.42
N LYS A 184 44.02 -0.08 7.73
CA LYS A 184 43.02 0.81 8.34
C LYS A 184 41.76 0.04 8.71
N LYS A 185 41.39 0.10 10.00
CA LYS A 185 40.14 -0.44 10.51
C LYS A 185 39.33 0.67 11.18
N GLU A 186 38.08 0.82 10.76
CA GLU A 186 37.13 1.75 11.39
C GLU A 186 36.45 1.08 12.59
N VAL A 187 36.63 1.67 13.77
CA VAL A 187 36.03 1.21 15.03
C VAL A 187 35.01 2.26 15.49
N LEU A 188 33.81 1.83 15.83
CA LEU A 188 32.76 2.71 16.34
C LEU A 188 33.20 3.35 17.68
N ASN A 189 33.24 4.69 17.70
CA ASN A 189 33.42 5.43 18.95
C ASN A 189 32.08 5.67 19.62
N SER A 190 31.72 4.85 20.58
CA SER A 190 30.44 4.89 21.29
C SER A 190 30.19 6.24 21.98
N LYS A 191 31.23 6.84 22.61
CA LYS A 191 31.10 8.11 23.32
C LYS A 191 30.75 9.28 22.37
N GLU A 192 31.52 9.42 21.30
CA GLU A 192 31.28 10.48 20.30
C GLU A 192 29.97 10.23 19.53
N THR A 193 29.60 8.98 19.27
CA THR A 193 28.32 8.62 18.68
C THR A 193 27.15 9.03 19.58
N THR A 194 27.19 8.76 20.88
CA THR A 194 26.15 9.17 21.83
C THR A 194 26.00 10.70 21.88
N LEU A 195 27.13 11.43 21.89
CA LEU A 195 27.12 12.90 21.84
C LEU A 195 26.47 13.42 20.55
N ALA A 196 26.82 12.84 19.41
CA ALA A 196 26.27 13.23 18.11
C ALA A 196 24.76 12.93 18.01
N MET A 197 24.31 11.78 18.52
CA MET A 197 22.90 11.44 18.60
C MET A 197 22.11 12.39 19.51
N GLY A 198 22.68 12.76 20.68
CA GLY A 198 22.09 13.76 21.55
C GLY A 198 21.90 15.12 20.85
N LYS A 199 22.87 15.53 20.00
CA LYS A 199 22.72 16.73 19.17
C LYS A 199 21.65 16.59 18.07
N GLN A 200 21.50 15.41 17.48
CA GLN A 200 20.39 15.14 16.54
C GLN A 200 19.03 15.27 17.22
N ASP A 201 18.88 14.77 18.44
CA ASP A 201 17.63 14.88 19.18
C ASP A 201 17.32 16.34 19.54
N GLU A 202 18.33 17.12 19.95
CA GLU A 202 18.19 18.55 20.20
C GLU A 202 17.73 19.29 18.92
N ILE A 203 18.30 18.99 17.77
CA ILE A 203 17.89 19.57 16.48
C ILE A 203 16.41 19.21 16.16
N ARG A 204 16.00 17.97 16.38
CA ARG A 204 14.61 17.51 16.17
C ARG A 204 13.62 18.25 17.07
N GLU A 205 13.95 18.40 18.35
CA GLU A 205 13.09 19.13 19.31
C GLU A 205 12.95 20.61 18.96
N VAL A 206 14.06 21.26 18.62
CA VAL A 206 14.06 22.67 18.20
C VAL A 206 13.26 22.85 16.92
N PHE A 207 13.41 21.98 15.93
CA PHE A 207 12.62 22.02 14.70
C PHE A 207 11.13 21.83 14.97
N HIS A 208 10.75 20.86 15.80
CA HIS A 208 9.36 20.62 16.15
C HIS A 208 8.71 21.84 16.82
N SER A 209 9.43 22.54 17.69
CA SER A 209 8.93 23.74 18.36
C SER A 209 8.91 24.98 17.42
N TRP A 210 9.78 25.01 16.41
CA TRP A 210 9.94 26.14 15.50
C TRP A 210 8.97 26.10 14.32
N ILE A 211 8.68 24.93 13.77
CA ILE A 211 8.02 24.77 12.45
C ILE A 211 6.66 25.47 12.37
N PHE A 212 5.85 25.42 13.44
CA PHE A 212 4.53 26.04 13.51
C PHE A 212 4.50 27.36 14.31
N LYS A 213 5.65 27.93 14.69
CA LYS A 213 5.73 29.16 15.49
C LYS A 213 5.27 30.40 14.70
N SER A 214 5.66 30.55 13.45
CA SER A 214 5.22 31.64 12.58
C SER A 214 3.80 31.39 12.09
N TYR A 215 2.95 32.44 12.10
CA TYR A 215 1.56 32.35 11.63
C TYR A 215 1.48 31.98 10.14
N ASP A 216 2.25 32.67 9.28
CA ASP A 216 2.20 32.47 7.83
C ASP A 216 2.69 31.07 7.46
N ARG A 217 3.81 30.64 8.03
CA ARG A 217 4.36 29.30 7.82
C ARG A 217 3.38 28.22 8.28
N ARG A 218 2.72 28.44 9.43
CA ARG A 218 1.70 27.52 9.97
C ARG A 218 0.52 27.38 9.02
N CYS A 219 -0.06 28.51 8.55
CA CYS A 219 -1.20 28.50 7.64
C CYS A 219 -0.85 27.78 6.31
N ASP A 220 0.33 28.05 5.78
CA ASP A 220 0.78 27.42 4.52
C ASP A 220 0.98 25.90 4.70
N LEU A 221 1.67 25.49 5.75
CA LEU A 221 1.88 24.05 6.04
C LEU A 221 0.58 23.31 6.37
N GLU A 222 -0.38 23.94 7.08
CA GLU A 222 -1.72 23.38 7.30
C GLU A 222 -2.43 23.15 5.95
N ASN A 223 -2.37 24.11 5.03
CA ASN A 223 -2.96 23.97 3.70
C ASN A 223 -2.31 22.84 2.90
N ILE A 224 -0.97 22.84 2.80
CA ILE A 224 -0.22 21.78 2.09
C ILE A 224 -0.55 20.40 2.65
N TYR A 225 -0.58 20.26 3.98
CA TYR A 225 -0.88 18.98 4.60
C TYR A 225 -2.32 18.52 4.33
N ASN A 226 -3.28 19.42 4.50
CA ASN A 226 -4.69 19.11 4.28
C ASN A 226 -4.98 18.79 2.80
N GLU A 227 -4.35 19.49 1.86
CA GLU A 227 -4.51 19.18 0.44
C GLU A 227 -3.92 17.81 0.09
N ARG A 228 -2.78 17.46 0.67
CA ARG A 228 -2.03 16.26 0.30
C ARG A 228 -2.50 15.01 1.04
N PHE A 229 -2.84 15.11 2.33
CA PHE A 229 -3.11 13.97 3.20
C PHE A 229 -4.52 13.94 3.78
N ASN A 230 -5.24 15.07 3.82
CA ASN A 230 -6.61 15.17 4.33
C ASN A 230 -7.61 15.44 3.19
N SER A 231 -7.37 14.86 2.03
CA SER A 231 -8.25 14.96 0.85
C SER A 231 -9.07 13.69 0.63
N ILE A 232 -8.77 12.63 1.37
CA ILE A 232 -9.35 11.30 1.17
C ILE A 232 -10.37 11.01 2.26
N ARG A 233 -11.61 10.71 1.84
CA ARG A 233 -12.64 10.15 2.69
C ARG A 233 -12.75 8.65 2.45
N TYR A 234 -12.63 7.84 3.50
CA TYR A 234 -12.79 6.41 3.38
C TYR A 234 -14.23 6.04 3.08
N ARG A 235 -14.43 5.10 2.13
CA ARG A 235 -15.73 4.54 1.83
C ARG A 235 -16.23 3.72 2.99
N THR A 236 -17.46 3.98 3.43
CA THR A 236 -18.17 3.17 4.42
C THR A 236 -19.10 2.21 3.67
N PHE A 237 -19.10 0.95 4.08
CA PHE A 237 -19.93 -0.06 3.47
C PHE A 237 -21.03 -0.44 4.44
N ASP A 238 -22.29 -0.32 4.03
CA ASP A 238 -23.46 -0.76 4.79
C ASP A 238 -24.03 -2.03 4.18
N GLY A 239 -23.98 -3.10 4.96
CA GLY A 239 -24.45 -4.44 4.56
C GLY A 239 -25.87 -4.79 5.03
N ASP A 240 -26.63 -3.86 5.61
CA ASP A 240 -27.94 -4.19 6.19
C ASP A 240 -28.92 -4.76 5.16
N PHE A 241 -28.86 -4.30 3.92
CA PHE A 241 -29.70 -4.80 2.81
C PHE A 241 -29.17 -6.10 2.15
N LEU A 242 -27.98 -6.57 2.55
CA LEU A 242 -27.36 -7.73 1.91
C LEU A 242 -28.15 -9.00 2.18
N LYS A 243 -28.56 -9.67 1.11
CA LYS A 243 -29.14 -11.01 1.12
C LYS A 243 -28.09 -12.03 0.67
N VAL A 244 -27.95 -13.09 1.45
CA VAL A 244 -27.05 -14.22 1.16
C VAL A 244 -27.89 -15.46 0.90
N PRO A 245 -28.37 -15.67 -0.34
CA PRO A 245 -29.20 -16.82 -0.67
C PRO A 245 -28.45 -18.14 -0.53
N ASN A 246 -29.20 -19.22 -0.29
CA ASN A 246 -28.68 -20.57 -0.13
C ASN A 246 -27.77 -20.80 1.09
N MET A 247 -27.63 -19.79 1.94
CA MET A 247 -26.98 -19.93 3.23
C MET A 247 -27.89 -20.65 4.21
N ASN A 248 -27.31 -21.42 5.11
CA ASN A 248 -28.06 -22.11 6.20
C ASN A 248 -28.89 -21.08 6.99
N SER A 249 -30.20 -21.26 7.02
CA SER A 249 -31.17 -20.34 7.65
C SER A 249 -31.03 -20.21 9.16
N GLU A 250 -30.42 -21.21 9.82
CA GLU A 250 -30.17 -21.19 11.26
C GLU A 250 -29.01 -20.24 11.64
N ILE A 251 -28.17 -19.90 10.67
CA ILE A 251 -27.01 -19.04 10.90
C ILE A 251 -27.33 -17.60 10.47
N LYS A 252 -27.14 -16.65 11.38
CA LYS A 252 -27.33 -15.21 11.11
C LYS A 252 -26.00 -14.49 11.14
N LEU A 253 -25.71 -13.76 10.06
CA LEU A 253 -24.53 -12.91 10.00
C LEU A 253 -24.76 -11.63 10.80
N TYR A 254 -23.73 -11.23 11.56
CA TYR A 254 -23.73 -9.94 12.28
C TYR A 254 -23.54 -8.77 11.31
N LYS A 255 -23.92 -7.56 11.74
CA LYS A 255 -23.77 -6.35 10.91
C LYS A 255 -22.35 -6.17 10.39
N HIS A 256 -21.35 -6.21 11.27
CA HIS A 256 -19.95 -6.06 10.86
C HIS A 256 -19.47 -7.09 9.80
N GLN A 257 -20.05 -8.30 9.83
CA GLN A 257 -19.76 -9.33 8.82
C GLN A 257 -20.39 -8.94 7.47
N LYS A 258 -21.65 -8.48 7.49
CA LYS A 258 -22.33 -7.99 6.28
C LYS A 258 -21.63 -6.78 5.67
N ASP A 259 -21.18 -5.84 6.50
CA ASP A 259 -20.42 -4.66 6.07
C ASP A 259 -19.08 -5.06 5.43
N ALA A 260 -18.38 -6.04 6.01
CA ALA A 260 -17.16 -6.59 5.44
C ALA A 260 -17.39 -7.36 4.13
N ILE A 261 -18.50 -8.09 4.02
CA ILE A 261 -18.90 -8.74 2.76
C ILE A 261 -19.13 -7.68 1.67
N MET A 262 -19.86 -6.61 1.98
CA MET A 262 -20.08 -5.51 1.04
C MET A 262 -18.76 -4.89 0.60
N ARG A 263 -17.81 -4.71 1.52
CA ARG A 263 -16.48 -4.23 1.18
C ARG A 263 -15.76 -5.17 0.20
N ILE A 264 -15.78 -6.47 0.43
CA ILE A 264 -15.15 -7.47 -0.46
C ILE A 264 -15.78 -7.47 -1.85
N LEU A 265 -17.10 -7.26 -1.95
CA LEU A 265 -17.84 -7.28 -3.21
C LEU A 265 -17.70 -5.98 -4.01
N PHE A 266 -17.79 -4.83 -3.35
CA PHE A 266 -17.99 -3.53 -3.99
C PHE A 266 -16.83 -2.53 -3.79
N SER A 267 -15.74 -2.93 -3.12
CA SER A 267 -14.51 -2.13 -3.16
C SER A 267 -13.96 -2.05 -4.59
N LYS A 268 -13.34 -0.92 -4.94
CA LYS A 268 -12.62 -0.78 -6.22
C LYS A 268 -11.30 -1.56 -6.24
N ASP A 269 -10.75 -1.83 -5.04
CA ASP A 269 -9.44 -2.43 -4.85
C ASP A 269 -9.53 -3.72 -4.04
N ASN A 270 -8.40 -4.41 -3.92
CA ASN A 270 -8.21 -5.56 -3.05
C ASN A 270 -8.58 -5.24 -1.60
N SER A 271 -8.99 -6.24 -0.83
CA SER A 271 -9.48 -6.03 0.52
C SER A 271 -8.60 -6.68 1.58
N LEU A 272 -8.31 -5.93 2.64
CA LEU A 272 -7.70 -6.44 3.87
C LEU A 272 -8.73 -6.37 5.00
N ILE A 273 -9.07 -7.51 5.58
CA ILE A 273 -10.03 -7.64 6.67
C ILE A 273 -9.29 -7.95 7.97
N GLY A 274 -9.07 -6.92 8.77
CA GLY A 274 -8.40 -7.00 10.08
C GLY A 274 -9.40 -7.16 11.22
N HIS A 275 -10.15 -8.25 11.25
CA HIS A 275 -11.07 -8.53 12.34
C HIS A 275 -10.36 -9.22 13.50
N LYS A 276 -10.74 -8.87 14.75
CA LYS A 276 -10.26 -9.57 15.95
C LYS A 276 -10.62 -11.07 15.91
N VAL A 277 -9.88 -11.85 16.67
CA VAL A 277 -10.17 -13.27 16.84
C VAL A 277 -11.60 -13.45 17.37
N GLY A 278 -12.36 -14.41 16.81
CA GLY A 278 -13.75 -14.66 17.19
C GLY A 278 -14.80 -13.80 16.46
N TYR A 279 -14.41 -12.82 15.64
CA TYR A 279 -15.35 -11.97 14.89
C TYR A 279 -15.91 -12.64 13.61
N GLY A 280 -15.65 -13.94 13.41
CA GLY A 280 -16.22 -14.73 12.32
C GLY A 280 -15.65 -14.41 10.95
N LYS A 281 -14.34 -14.17 10.84
CA LYS A 281 -13.63 -13.95 9.56
C LYS A 281 -13.94 -15.03 8.53
N THR A 282 -13.94 -16.29 8.95
CA THR A 282 -14.22 -17.46 8.10
C THR A 282 -15.60 -17.34 7.44
N TYR A 283 -16.65 -17.08 8.22
CA TYR A 283 -18.01 -16.93 7.70
C TYR A 283 -18.14 -15.72 6.79
N THR A 284 -17.49 -14.61 7.13
CA THR A 284 -17.44 -13.40 6.29
C THR A 284 -16.83 -13.71 4.92
N ALA A 285 -15.68 -14.39 4.88
CA ALA A 285 -15.01 -14.73 3.65
C ALA A 285 -15.81 -15.73 2.79
N ILE A 286 -16.34 -16.79 3.40
CA ILE A 286 -17.16 -17.80 2.71
C ILE A 286 -18.40 -17.15 2.11
N ALA A 287 -19.16 -16.37 2.90
CA ALA A 287 -20.37 -15.71 2.44
C ALA A 287 -20.07 -14.70 1.31
N ALA A 288 -18.99 -13.91 1.43
CA ALA A 288 -18.57 -12.98 0.40
C ALA A 288 -18.31 -13.67 -0.94
N ILE A 289 -17.62 -14.81 -0.91
CA ILE A 289 -17.28 -15.55 -2.13
C ILE A 289 -18.50 -16.21 -2.76
N MET A 290 -19.40 -16.76 -1.97
CA MET A 290 -20.63 -17.35 -2.50
C MET A 290 -21.54 -16.28 -3.16
N VAL A 291 -21.62 -15.10 -2.57
CA VAL A 291 -22.31 -13.95 -3.19
C VAL A 291 -21.57 -13.47 -4.44
N ALA A 292 -20.23 -13.34 -4.39
CA ALA A 292 -19.42 -12.93 -5.54
C ALA A 292 -19.62 -13.86 -6.74
N LYS A 293 -19.63 -15.18 -6.51
CA LYS A 293 -19.86 -16.18 -7.56
C LYS A 293 -21.27 -16.06 -8.14
N ARG A 294 -22.30 -15.92 -7.30
CA ARG A 294 -23.67 -15.69 -7.74
C ARG A 294 -23.82 -14.44 -8.62
N LEU A 295 -23.16 -13.36 -8.23
CA LEU A 295 -23.14 -12.09 -8.97
C LEU A 295 -22.20 -12.13 -10.20
N LYS A 296 -21.54 -13.26 -10.47
CA LYS A 296 -20.53 -13.41 -11.55
C LYS A 296 -19.36 -12.45 -11.42
N LEU A 297 -19.05 -11.99 -10.19
CA LEU A 297 -17.88 -11.19 -9.87
C LEU A 297 -16.62 -12.05 -9.67
N SER A 298 -16.80 -13.34 -9.50
CA SER A 298 -15.72 -14.33 -9.46
C SER A 298 -16.20 -15.67 -9.99
N GLU A 299 -15.28 -16.43 -10.59
CA GLU A 299 -15.58 -17.76 -11.14
C GLU A 299 -14.89 -18.87 -10.35
N LYS A 300 -13.59 -18.74 -10.14
CA LYS A 300 -12.76 -19.73 -9.46
C LYS A 300 -12.10 -19.11 -8.22
N ASN A 301 -12.51 -19.59 -7.06
CA ASN A 301 -12.16 -19.01 -5.77
C ASN A 301 -11.19 -19.93 -5.03
N LEU A 302 -9.99 -19.43 -4.70
CA LEU A 302 -8.95 -20.18 -4.00
C LEU A 302 -8.75 -19.62 -2.59
N PHE A 303 -8.97 -20.47 -1.58
CA PHE A 303 -8.69 -20.18 -0.18
C PHE A 303 -7.35 -20.79 0.21
N VAL A 304 -6.47 -19.96 0.72
CA VAL A 304 -5.14 -20.35 1.23
C VAL A 304 -5.14 -20.15 2.74
N VAL A 305 -5.14 -21.24 3.46
CA VAL A 305 -5.35 -21.25 4.91
C VAL A 305 -4.18 -21.93 5.65
N PRO A 306 -3.97 -21.66 6.94
CA PRO A 306 -2.98 -22.38 7.73
C PRO A 306 -3.20 -23.91 7.67
N ASN A 307 -2.10 -24.68 7.62
CA ASN A 307 -2.15 -26.12 7.42
C ASN A 307 -3.15 -26.85 8.35
N PRO A 308 -3.17 -26.61 9.67
CA PRO A 308 -4.08 -27.32 10.57
C PRO A 308 -5.55 -26.93 10.39
N LEU A 309 -5.83 -25.83 9.71
CA LEU A 309 -7.20 -25.30 9.58
C LEU A 309 -7.91 -25.73 8.29
N VAL A 310 -7.25 -26.44 7.37
CA VAL A 310 -7.83 -26.84 6.07
C VAL A 310 -9.14 -27.63 6.25
N GLY A 311 -9.15 -28.65 7.13
CA GLY A 311 -10.35 -29.45 7.43
C GLY A 311 -11.46 -28.60 8.05
N GLN A 312 -11.11 -27.78 9.03
CA GLN A 312 -12.07 -26.89 9.70
C GLN A 312 -12.72 -25.90 8.71
N TRP A 313 -11.96 -25.31 7.80
CA TRP A 313 -12.51 -24.43 6.77
C TRP A 313 -13.49 -25.16 5.85
N GLY A 314 -13.20 -26.44 5.50
CA GLY A 314 -14.13 -27.29 4.74
C GLY A 314 -15.42 -27.55 5.49
N GLU A 315 -15.34 -27.91 6.76
CA GLU A 315 -16.52 -28.17 7.63
C GLU A 315 -17.36 -26.90 7.81
N GLU A 316 -16.75 -25.76 8.12
CA GLU A 316 -17.46 -24.49 8.27
C GLU A 316 -18.10 -24.02 6.94
N PHE A 317 -17.45 -24.32 5.81
CA PHE A 317 -18.01 -24.03 4.50
C PHE A 317 -19.29 -24.84 4.26
N MET A 318 -19.26 -26.16 4.49
CA MET A 318 -20.42 -27.04 4.34
C MET A 318 -21.52 -26.75 5.36
N LYS A 319 -21.15 -26.29 6.55
CA LYS A 319 -22.14 -25.88 7.57
C LYS A 319 -22.87 -24.61 7.15
N LEU A 320 -22.16 -23.65 6.55
CA LEU A 320 -22.74 -22.39 6.09
C LEU A 320 -23.51 -22.55 4.78
N PHE A 321 -22.99 -23.35 3.84
CA PHE A 321 -23.58 -23.64 2.52
C PHE A 321 -23.62 -25.18 2.26
N PRO A 322 -24.62 -25.91 2.75
CA PRO A 322 -24.67 -27.37 2.63
C PRO A 322 -24.71 -27.89 1.18
N GLY A 323 -25.14 -27.05 0.22
CA GLY A 323 -25.22 -27.40 -1.21
C GLY A 323 -23.98 -26.99 -2.02
N ALA A 324 -22.91 -26.48 -1.40
CA ALA A 324 -21.75 -26.02 -2.11
C ALA A 324 -20.86 -27.17 -2.64
N ASN A 325 -20.32 -27.01 -3.83
CA ASN A 325 -19.34 -27.92 -4.42
C ASN A 325 -17.92 -27.40 -4.13
N ILE A 326 -17.25 -27.96 -3.12
CA ILE A 326 -15.93 -27.53 -2.68
C ILE A 326 -14.86 -28.59 -2.92
N LEU A 327 -13.65 -28.15 -3.25
CA LEU A 327 -12.45 -28.99 -3.34
C LEU A 327 -11.55 -28.67 -2.14
N VAL A 328 -11.40 -29.62 -1.22
CA VAL A 328 -10.55 -29.48 -0.03
C VAL A 328 -9.30 -30.35 -0.22
N SER A 329 -8.11 -29.74 -0.09
CA SER A 329 -6.87 -30.49 -0.25
C SER A 329 -6.53 -31.34 0.97
N SER A 330 -5.93 -32.50 0.72
CA SER A 330 -5.30 -33.34 1.73
C SER A 330 -3.76 -33.24 1.64
N GLU A 331 -3.04 -33.69 2.66
CA GLU A 331 -1.58 -33.71 2.64
C GLU A 331 -1.04 -34.56 1.48
N ASN A 332 -1.73 -35.66 1.14
CA ASN A 332 -1.34 -36.59 0.08
C ASN A 332 -1.46 -36.01 -1.34
N ASP A 333 -2.31 -35.01 -1.55
CA ASP A 333 -2.56 -34.41 -2.87
C ASP A 333 -1.36 -33.61 -3.39
N PHE A 334 -0.47 -33.19 -2.51
CA PHE A 334 0.72 -32.40 -2.85
C PHE A 334 2.04 -33.20 -2.79
N THR A 335 1.96 -34.53 -2.83
CA THR A 335 3.13 -35.35 -3.16
C THR A 335 3.58 -35.09 -4.61
N PRO A 336 4.85 -35.27 -4.98
CA PRO A 336 5.34 -35.01 -6.34
C PRO A 336 4.50 -35.69 -7.43
N ALA A 337 4.02 -36.92 -7.17
CA ALA A 337 3.22 -37.69 -8.13
C ALA A 337 1.78 -37.16 -8.31
N LYS A 338 1.13 -36.69 -7.24
CA LYS A 338 -0.29 -36.31 -7.26
C LYS A 338 -0.54 -34.81 -7.45
N ARG A 339 0.48 -33.97 -7.20
CA ARG A 339 0.37 -32.52 -7.31
C ARG A 339 -0.14 -32.05 -8.67
N LYS A 340 0.37 -32.65 -9.76
CA LYS A 340 -0.07 -32.32 -11.12
C LYS A 340 -1.54 -32.65 -11.33
N GLU A 341 -1.99 -33.82 -10.87
CA GLU A 341 -3.40 -34.23 -10.92
C GLU A 341 -4.29 -33.26 -10.13
N PHE A 342 -3.90 -32.88 -8.91
CA PHE A 342 -4.66 -31.94 -8.09
C PHE A 342 -4.73 -30.56 -8.75
N CYS A 343 -3.62 -30.03 -9.27
CA CYS A 343 -3.62 -28.77 -10.02
C CYS A 343 -4.47 -28.86 -11.30
N SER A 344 -4.47 -30.03 -12.00
CA SER A 344 -5.38 -30.25 -13.13
C SER A 344 -6.85 -30.21 -12.71
N LYS A 345 -7.21 -30.82 -11.59
CA LYS A 345 -8.57 -30.71 -11.02
C LYS A 345 -8.97 -29.25 -10.73
N ILE A 346 -8.03 -28.45 -10.20
CA ILE A 346 -8.28 -27.02 -9.99
C ILE A 346 -8.50 -26.32 -11.35
N ALA A 347 -7.64 -26.56 -12.32
CA ALA A 347 -7.69 -25.87 -13.62
C ALA A 347 -8.98 -26.18 -14.40
N THR A 348 -9.42 -27.44 -14.41
CA THR A 348 -10.54 -27.92 -15.24
C THR A 348 -11.87 -28.01 -14.50
N GLY A 349 -11.85 -28.13 -13.16
CA GLY A 349 -13.06 -28.32 -12.36
C GLY A 349 -13.85 -27.03 -12.15
N SER A 350 -15.17 -27.19 -11.96
CA SER A 350 -16.08 -26.11 -11.61
C SER A 350 -16.49 -26.23 -10.14
N TYR A 351 -15.67 -25.68 -9.26
CA TYR A 351 -15.90 -25.66 -7.82
C TYR A 351 -16.40 -24.27 -7.37
N ASP A 352 -17.18 -24.23 -6.29
CA ASP A 352 -17.56 -22.98 -5.63
C ASP A 352 -16.37 -22.40 -4.87
N ALA A 353 -15.59 -23.29 -4.25
CA ALA A 353 -14.37 -22.93 -3.58
C ALA A 353 -13.34 -24.05 -3.62
N ILE A 354 -12.08 -23.67 -3.61
CA ILE A 354 -10.93 -24.57 -3.50
C ILE A 354 -10.18 -24.16 -2.24
N ILE A 355 -9.95 -25.08 -1.32
CA ILE A 355 -9.31 -24.82 -0.03
C ILE A 355 -7.99 -25.58 0.03
N ILE A 356 -6.88 -24.87 0.14
CA ILE A 356 -5.54 -25.45 0.19
C ILE A 356 -4.73 -24.89 1.37
N ALA A 357 -3.78 -25.69 1.83
CA ALA A 357 -2.85 -25.26 2.87
C ALA A 357 -1.82 -24.25 2.36
N GLN A 358 -1.37 -23.32 3.21
CA GLN A 358 -0.30 -22.37 2.88
C GLN A 358 0.99 -23.05 2.37
N SER A 359 1.37 -24.19 2.97
CA SER A 359 2.52 -24.98 2.54
C SER A 359 2.35 -25.60 1.15
N GLN A 360 1.13 -25.93 0.77
CA GLN A 360 0.76 -26.47 -0.53
C GLN A 360 0.74 -25.36 -1.59
N PHE A 361 0.21 -24.20 -1.25
CA PHE A 361 0.20 -23.01 -2.12
C PHE A 361 1.61 -22.60 -2.54
N GLN A 362 2.60 -22.71 -1.65
CA GLN A 362 4.00 -22.46 -1.97
C GLN A 362 4.60 -23.45 -2.97
N LYS A 363 4.02 -24.65 -3.10
CA LYS A 363 4.45 -25.67 -4.06
C LYS A 363 3.85 -25.48 -5.47
N ILE A 364 2.95 -24.54 -5.65
CA ILE A 364 2.40 -24.13 -6.94
C ILE A 364 3.12 -22.85 -7.38
N PRO A 365 4.19 -22.92 -8.17
CA PRO A 365 4.93 -21.72 -8.57
C PRO A 365 4.13 -20.90 -9.59
N ILE A 366 4.48 -19.64 -9.74
CA ILE A 366 4.09 -18.86 -10.91
C ILE A 366 5.04 -19.18 -12.08
N SER A 367 4.58 -19.03 -13.34
CA SER A 367 5.39 -19.39 -14.50
C SER A 367 6.71 -18.62 -14.55
N PRO A 368 7.80 -19.28 -15.00
CA PRO A 368 9.08 -18.61 -15.18
C PRO A 368 9.00 -17.45 -16.18
N GLU A 369 8.14 -17.56 -17.18
CA GLU A 369 7.89 -16.54 -18.20
C GLU A 369 7.33 -15.25 -17.56
N TYR A 370 6.37 -15.38 -16.67
CA TYR A 370 5.79 -14.25 -15.94
C TYR A 370 6.82 -13.60 -14.99
N GLN A 371 7.57 -14.43 -14.26
CA GLN A 371 8.63 -13.93 -13.37
C GLN A 371 9.72 -13.18 -14.16
N GLU A 372 10.12 -13.70 -15.33
CA GLU A 372 11.10 -13.09 -16.20
C GLU A 372 10.61 -11.73 -16.73
N LYS A 373 9.36 -11.67 -17.22
CA LYS A 373 8.70 -10.43 -17.68
C LYS A 373 8.72 -9.37 -16.57
N TYR A 374 8.32 -9.75 -15.35
CA TYR A 374 8.30 -8.84 -14.22
C TYR A 374 9.68 -8.31 -13.84
N ILE A 375 10.68 -9.21 -13.74
CA ILE A 375 12.05 -8.83 -13.38
C ILE A 375 12.66 -7.92 -14.44
N LYS A 376 12.43 -8.19 -15.73
CA LYS A 376 12.89 -7.33 -16.83
C LYS A 376 12.28 -5.93 -16.76
N ALA A 377 10.95 -5.83 -16.52
CA ALA A 377 10.28 -4.54 -16.35
C ALA A 377 10.86 -3.73 -15.16
N GLN A 378 11.18 -4.40 -14.04
CA GLN A 378 11.82 -3.75 -12.89
C GLN A 378 13.26 -3.28 -13.22
N ILE A 379 14.01 -4.04 -13.99
CA ILE A 379 15.35 -3.64 -14.43
C ILE A 379 15.26 -2.42 -15.35
N GLU A 380 14.33 -2.40 -16.30
CA GLU A 380 14.11 -1.25 -17.20
C GLU A 380 13.67 0.03 -16.44
N GLU A 381 12.86 -0.13 -15.40
CA GLU A 381 12.48 0.99 -14.53
C GLU A 381 13.70 1.55 -13.77
N LEU A 382 14.54 0.65 -13.23
CA LEU A 382 15.79 1.06 -12.58
C LEU A 382 16.77 1.71 -13.56
N ASP A 383 16.81 1.29 -14.81
CA ASP A 383 17.67 1.92 -15.84
C ASP A 383 17.19 3.35 -16.15
N LYS A 384 15.89 3.57 -16.28
CA LYS A 384 15.33 4.92 -16.44
C LYS A 384 15.65 5.82 -15.26
N LEU A 385 15.62 5.27 -14.03
CA LEU A 385 16.01 6.00 -12.83
C LEU A 385 17.52 6.29 -12.79
N LEU A 386 18.37 5.41 -13.32
CA LEU A 386 19.81 5.65 -13.45
C LEU A 386 20.11 6.79 -14.42
N ASP A 387 19.41 6.86 -15.55
CA ASP A 387 19.59 7.92 -16.55
C ASP A 387 19.18 9.29 -16.02
N SER A 388 18.27 9.34 -15.03
CA SER A 388 17.81 10.58 -14.38
C SER A 388 18.56 10.94 -13.08
N ALA A 389 19.45 10.06 -12.60
CA ALA A 389 20.11 10.23 -11.30
C ALA A 389 21.44 11.01 -11.43
N GLU A 390 21.49 12.21 -10.87
CA GLU A 390 22.70 13.07 -10.87
C GLU A 390 23.71 12.76 -9.75
N GLN A 391 23.36 11.91 -8.74
CA GLN A 391 24.19 11.72 -7.55
C GLN A 391 24.81 10.31 -7.41
N ASN A 392 26.11 10.26 -7.13
CA ASN A 392 26.92 9.04 -7.01
C ASN A 392 26.40 7.99 -5.97
N PHE A 393 25.77 8.41 -4.88
CA PHE A 393 25.28 7.50 -3.85
C PHE A 393 24.02 6.74 -4.32
N THR A 394 23.14 7.45 -5.02
CA THR A 394 21.91 6.89 -5.60
C THR A 394 22.22 5.90 -6.69
N VAL A 395 23.15 6.23 -7.58
CA VAL A 395 23.63 5.35 -8.66
C VAL A 395 24.09 4.01 -8.09
N ARG A 396 24.94 3.99 -7.04
CA ARG A 396 25.41 2.75 -6.42
C ARG A 396 24.30 1.88 -5.84
N ASN A 397 23.27 2.47 -5.23
CA ASN A 397 22.15 1.71 -4.68
C ASN A 397 21.28 1.10 -5.77
N ILE A 398 21.03 1.83 -6.84
CA ILE A 398 20.27 1.36 -8.01
C ILE A 398 21.05 0.25 -8.71
N GLU A 399 22.35 0.42 -8.95
CA GLU A 399 23.23 -0.60 -9.53
C GLU A 399 23.27 -1.89 -8.68
N SER A 400 23.34 -1.77 -7.35
CA SER A 400 23.28 -2.92 -6.45
C SER A 400 21.95 -3.66 -6.56
N SER A 401 20.85 -2.95 -6.65
CA SER A 401 19.50 -3.53 -6.82
C SER A 401 19.36 -4.21 -8.19
N LYS A 402 19.82 -3.54 -9.24
CA LYS A 402 19.86 -4.10 -10.60
C LYS A 402 20.67 -5.39 -10.66
N LYS A 403 21.87 -5.41 -10.05
CA LYS A 403 22.72 -6.61 -9.98
C LYS A 403 22.03 -7.78 -9.28
N LYS A 404 21.30 -7.54 -8.17
CA LYS A 404 20.53 -8.57 -7.47
C LYS A 404 19.41 -9.13 -8.32
N LEU A 405 18.71 -8.30 -9.09
CA LEU A 405 17.65 -8.71 -10.02
C LEU A 405 18.21 -9.49 -11.21
N SER A 406 19.34 -9.07 -11.78
CA SER A 406 20.01 -9.76 -12.88
C SER A 406 20.48 -11.17 -12.48
N VAL A 407 21.10 -11.33 -11.32
CA VAL A 407 21.46 -12.67 -10.77
C VAL A 407 20.22 -13.55 -10.56
N LYS A 408 19.10 -12.96 -10.16
CA LYS A 408 17.85 -13.70 -10.00
C LYS A 408 17.27 -14.13 -11.34
N LEU A 409 17.38 -13.29 -12.36
CA LEU A 409 16.97 -13.59 -13.75
C LEU A 409 17.79 -14.75 -14.34
N GLU A 410 19.11 -14.74 -14.19
CA GLU A 410 20.00 -15.83 -14.62
C GLU A 410 19.62 -17.16 -13.98
N LYS A 411 19.39 -17.17 -12.65
CA LYS A 411 18.95 -18.39 -11.95
C LYS A 411 17.60 -18.92 -12.42
N LEU A 412 16.68 -18.07 -12.83
CA LEU A 412 15.40 -18.47 -13.39
C LEU A 412 15.57 -19.11 -14.76
N GLN A 413 16.45 -18.56 -15.60
CA GLN A 413 16.74 -19.12 -16.94
C GLN A 413 17.39 -20.50 -16.86
N ASP A 414 18.27 -20.74 -15.89
CA ASP A 414 18.88 -22.04 -15.63
C ASP A 414 17.89 -23.08 -15.11
N SER A 415 16.86 -22.66 -14.40
CA SER A 415 15.84 -23.54 -13.80
C SER A 415 14.75 -24.00 -14.78
N LYS A 416 14.58 -23.34 -15.93
CA LYS A 416 13.55 -23.66 -16.97
C LYS A 416 13.58 -25.10 -17.50
N ARG A 417 14.58 -25.88 -17.15
CA ARG A 417 14.81 -27.23 -17.75
C ARG A 417 14.23 -28.39 -16.93
N LYS A 418 13.57 -28.21 -15.80
CA LYS A 418 13.42 -29.29 -14.82
C LYS A 418 12.02 -29.80 -14.47
N ASP A 419 10.90 -29.06 -14.64
CA ASP A 419 9.63 -29.57 -14.11
C ASP A 419 8.43 -29.42 -15.05
N ASP A 420 7.77 -30.52 -15.35
CA ASP A 420 6.42 -30.60 -15.91
C ASP A 420 5.38 -30.31 -14.79
N VAL A 421 5.26 -29.04 -14.42
CA VAL A 421 4.39 -28.57 -13.33
C VAL A 421 3.34 -27.62 -13.90
N ILE A 422 2.10 -27.69 -13.39
CA ILE A 422 1.08 -26.69 -13.69
C ILE A 422 1.34 -25.48 -12.80
N TYR A 423 1.45 -24.32 -13.44
CA TYR A 423 1.75 -23.05 -12.79
C TYR A 423 0.47 -22.36 -12.29
N PHE A 424 0.62 -21.43 -11.34
CA PHE A 424 -0.49 -20.70 -10.75
C PHE A 424 -1.31 -19.92 -11.79
N ASP A 425 -0.66 -19.29 -12.75
CA ASP A 425 -1.28 -18.55 -13.84
C ASP A 425 -2.12 -19.44 -14.80
N GLN A 426 -1.89 -20.75 -14.80
CA GLN A 426 -2.66 -21.72 -15.57
C GLN A 426 -3.88 -22.27 -14.83
N LEU A 427 -4.03 -21.98 -13.53
CA LEU A 427 -5.15 -22.47 -12.74
C LEU A 427 -6.47 -21.73 -13.02
N GLY A 428 -6.41 -20.53 -13.58
CA GLY A 428 -7.57 -19.69 -13.86
C GLY A 428 -8.26 -19.15 -12.59
N VAL A 429 -7.49 -18.93 -11.51
CA VAL A 429 -8.01 -18.36 -10.27
C VAL A 429 -8.42 -16.91 -10.50
N THR A 430 -9.66 -16.57 -10.16
CA THR A 430 -10.19 -15.20 -10.29
C THR A 430 -10.31 -14.49 -8.95
N LYS A 431 -10.32 -15.23 -7.83
CA LYS A 431 -10.33 -14.68 -6.48
C LYS A 431 -9.43 -15.49 -5.55
N LEU A 432 -8.49 -14.82 -4.89
CA LEU A 432 -7.54 -15.39 -3.94
C LEU A 432 -7.83 -14.88 -2.54
N ILE A 433 -8.17 -15.78 -1.63
CA ILE A 433 -8.44 -15.47 -0.24
C ILE A 433 -7.33 -16.08 0.61
N VAL A 434 -6.63 -15.27 1.38
CA VAL A 434 -5.49 -15.71 2.20
C VAL A 434 -5.79 -15.44 3.66
N ASP A 435 -5.94 -16.51 4.42
CA ASP A 435 -6.09 -16.43 5.88
C ASP A 435 -4.74 -16.31 6.56
N GLU A 436 -4.69 -15.57 7.69
CA GLU A 436 -3.48 -15.26 8.43
C GLU A 436 -2.39 -14.66 7.53
N ALA A 437 -2.78 -13.65 6.72
CA ALA A 437 -1.92 -13.02 5.72
C ALA A 437 -0.62 -12.44 6.31
N HIS A 438 -0.58 -12.16 7.61
CA HIS A 438 0.62 -11.68 8.30
C HIS A 438 1.83 -12.66 8.23
N TYR A 439 1.63 -13.92 7.88
CA TYR A 439 2.73 -14.86 7.60
C TYR A 439 3.56 -14.48 6.38
N TYR A 440 3.06 -13.59 5.51
CA TYR A 440 3.74 -13.11 4.28
C TYR A 440 4.32 -11.70 4.40
N LYS A 441 4.33 -11.10 5.60
CA LYS A 441 4.75 -9.70 5.85
C LYS A 441 6.21 -9.36 5.56
N ASN A 442 7.11 -10.36 5.49
CA ASN A 442 8.55 -10.13 5.33
C ASN A 442 8.96 -10.08 3.85
N LEU A 443 8.29 -9.26 3.05
CA LEU A 443 8.73 -8.94 1.69
C LEU A 443 9.94 -8.02 1.76
N LEU A 444 10.94 -8.29 0.91
CA LEU A 444 12.10 -7.40 0.78
C LEU A 444 11.64 -6.08 0.18
N LEU A 445 11.79 -5.01 0.93
CA LEU A 445 11.52 -3.66 0.48
C LEU A 445 12.86 -2.91 0.34
N THR A 446 13.06 -2.30 -0.82
CA THR A 446 14.17 -1.38 -1.01
C THR A 446 13.77 -0.03 -0.42
N THR A 447 14.30 0.31 0.73
CA THR A 447 14.03 1.58 1.43
C THR A 447 15.32 2.14 2.01
N LYS A 448 15.42 3.46 2.11
CA LYS A 448 16.52 4.16 2.78
C LYS A 448 16.32 4.22 4.29
N MET A 449 15.11 3.99 4.76
CA MET A 449 14.78 4.01 6.18
C MET A 449 15.36 2.78 6.87
N ASN A 450 16.13 2.98 7.93
CA ASN A 450 16.66 1.92 8.80
C ASN A 450 15.85 1.87 10.09
N ASN A 451 15.70 0.68 10.67
CA ASN A 451 15.09 0.47 11.99
C ASN A 451 13.61 0.89 12.12
N ILE A 452 12.81 0.74 11.07
CA ILE A 452 11.36 0.95 11.17
C ILE A 452 10.73 -0.28 11.81
N ALA A 453 10.02 -0.08 12.92
CA ALA A 453 9.30 -1.15 13.59
C ALA A 453 8.28 -1.81 12.63
N GLY A 454 8.36 -3.13 12.48
CA GLY A 454 7.46 -3.90 11.60
C GLY A 454 7.91 -4.01 10.14
N ILE A 455 8.92 -3.27 9.67
CA ILE A 455 9.47 -3.39 8.33
C ILE A 455 10.87 -4.02 8.42
N ASN A 456 11.02 -5.21 7.84
CA ASN A 456 12.32 -5.88 7.79
C ASN A 456 12.95 -5.68 6.41
N THR A 457 13.96 -4.83 6.35
CA THR A 457 14.71 -4.52 5.11
C THR A 457 15.80 -5.54 4.78
N SER A 458 16.13 -6.43 5.72
CA SER A 458 17.20 -7.42 5.57
C SER A 458 16.72 -8.83 5.23
N SER A 459 15.42 -9.13 5.39
CA SER A 459 14.87 -10.47 5.21
C SER A 459 14.37 -10.66 3.78
N ASN A 460 14.91 -11.65 3.10
CA ASN A 460 14.45 -12.09 1.78
C ASN A 460 13.64 -13.39 1.94
N SER A 461 12.40 -13.28 2.36
CA SER A 461 11.49 -14.41 2.48
C SER A 461 11.03 -14.89 1.11
N LYS A 462 11.50 -16.08 0.69
CA LYS A 462 11.05 -16.72 -0.56
C LYS A 462 9.52 -16.85 -0.61
N ARG A 463 8.89 -17.15 0.53
CA ARG A 463 7.44 -17.28 0.66
C ARG A 463 6.71 -15.97 0.42
N ALA A 464 7.21 -14.86 1.00
CA ALA A 464 6.62 -13.55 0.80
C ALA A 464 6.77 -13.07 -0.65
N PHE A 465 7.93 -13.35 -1.25
CA PHE A 465 8.16 -13.02 -2.67
C PHE A 465 7.27 -13.84 -3.62
N ASP A 466 7.10 -15.14 -3.37
CA ASP A 466 6.20 -15.99 -4.16
C ASP A 466 4.74 -15.51 -4.09
N MET A 467 4.27 -15.19 -2.87
CA MET A 467 2.95 -14.58 -2.69
C MET A 467 2.83 -13.25 -3.44
N PHE A 468 3.84 -12.39 -3.33
CA PHE A 468 3.85 -11.10 -4.01
C PHE A 468 3.73 -11.24 -5.53
N MET A 469 4.48 -12.16 -6.16
CA MET A 469 4.41 -12.40 -7.59
C MET A 469 3.03 -12.90 -8.03
N LYS A 470 2.40 -13.76 -7.23
CA LYS A 470 1.02 -14.23 -7.49
C LYS A 470 0.00 -13.12 -7.34
N CYS A 471 0.19 -12.23 -6.35
CA CYS A 471 -0.65 -11.04 -6.19
C CYS A 471 -0.51 -10.08 -7.37
N GLN A 472 0.71 -9.83 -7.85
CA GLN A 472 0.91 -8.99 -9.05
C GLN A 472 0.20 -9.58 -10.27
N TYR A 473 0.30 -10.89 -10.48
CA TYR A 473 -0.44 -11.57 -11.55
C TYR A 473 -1.96 -11.39 -11.40
N MET A 474 -2.48 -11.53 -10.17
CA MET A 474 -3.92 -11.34 -9.91
C MET A 474 -4.36 -9.89 -10.13
N GLU A 475 -3.56 -8.91 -9.77
CA GLU A 475 -3.84 -7.49 -9.98
C GLU A 475 -3.94 -7.15 -11.46
N GLU A 476 -3.00 -7.61 -12.27
CA GLU A 476 -3.02 -7.42 -13.72
C GLU A 476 -4.27 -8.05 -14.38
N ASN A 477 -4.70 -9.24 -13.92
CA ASN A 477 -5.75 -10.00 -14.58
C ASN A 477 -7.16 -9.80 -13.97
N CYS A 478 -7.27 -9.36 -12.72
CA CYS A 478 -8.54 -9.23 -11.98
C CYS A 478 -8.90 -7.77 -11.65
N ARG A 479 -8.35 -6.80 -12.37
CA ARG A 479 -8.65 -5.36 -12.21
C ARG A 479 -8.54 -4.88 -10.75
N ASN A 480 -7.49 -5.30 -10.03
CA ASN A 480 -7.23 -4.98 -8.61
C ASN A 480 -8.32 -5.43 -7.62
N LYS A 481 -9.18 -6.37 -7.99
CA LYS A 481 -10.29 -6.87 -7.14
C LYS A 481 -10.17 -8.36 -6.79
N GLY A 482 -9.08 -8.99 -7.18
CA GLY A 482 -8.91 -10.44 -7.09
C GLY A 482 -8.44 -10.95 -5.72
N ILE A 483 -8.03 -10.10 -4.77
CA ILE A 483 -7.33 -10.51 -3.56
C ILE A 483 -8.10 -10.08 -2.30
N VAL A 484 -8.23 -11.01 -1.36
CA VAL A 484 -8.77 -10.76 -0.01
C VAL A 484 -7.82 -11.33 1.02
N PHE A 485 -7.24 -10.48 1.83
CA PHE A 485 -6.39 -10.86 2.96
C PHE A 485 -7.18 -10.79 4.27
N LEU A 486 -7.05 -11.84 5.08
CA LEU A 486 -7.62 -11.94 6.42
C LEU A 486 -6.49 -11.99 7.45
N THR A 487 -6.62 -11.23 8.54
CA THR A 487 -5.62 -11.21 9.63
C THR A 487 -6.24 -10.85 10.97
#